data_2c3439a7c9f94bb6ed9b6ac4bc0fb0d4
#
_entry.id   2c3439a7c9f94bb6ed9b6ac4bc0fb0d4
#
_cell.length_a   1.000
_cell.length_b   1.000
_cell.length_c   1.000
_cell.angle_alpha   90.00
_cell.angle_beta   90.00
_cell.angle_gamma   90.00
#
_symmetry.space_group_name_H-M   'P 1'
#
loop_
_entity.id
_entity.type
_entity.pdbx_description
1 polymer ?
#
loop_
_entity_poly.entity_id
_entity_poly.type
_entity_poly.pdbx_seq_one_letter_code
_entity_poly.pdbx_strand_id
1 'polypeptide(L)'
;MSQPKKNSTLVLVRHGQSQWNKENLFTGWKDPDLTDKGVDEAIRAGKKIKQTNISFDLHFTSKLQRAQKTGSLIMKELGYDIDTFENEALNERDYGDLAGLNKDAARKKWGNEQVHMWRRSYETPPPGGESLKNTAERVLPYFEEIIYPELRNQKNILVSAHGNSLRALIMYLEKISGDEIVKLEIATGQPIIYKFDNDFQLVT
;
A
#
# COMPACT_ATOMS: atom_id res chain seq x y z
N MET A 1 -8.26 -39.06 -1.09
CA MET A 1 -9.04 -38.01 -0.37
C MET A 1 -8.34 -36.71 -0.70
N SER A 2 -8.98 -35.80 -1.45
CA SER A 2 -8.42 -34.46 -1.72
C SER A 2 -8.38 -33.69 -0.41
N GLN A 3 -7.24 -33.14 -0.04
CA GLN A 3 -7.17 -32.21 1.10
C GLN A 3 -8.17 -31.06 0.88
N PRO A 4 -8.85 -30.58 1.94
CA PRO A 4 -9.72 -29.43 1.81
C PRO A 4 -8.89 -28.27 1.25
N LYS A 5 -9.33 -27.72 0.13
CA LYS A 5 -8.69 -26.55 -0.46
C LYS A 5 -8.69 -25.42 0.56
N LYS A 6 -7.52 -24.88 0.85
CA LYS A 6 -7.34 -23.78 1.82
C LYS A 6 -7.59 -22.45 1.10
N ASN A 7 -8.48 -21.62 1.63
CA ASN A 7 -8.68 -20.26 1.16
C ASN A 7 -7.38 -19.46 1.36
N SER A 8 -7.06 -18.58 0.42
CA SER A 8 -5.93 -17.66 0.55
C SER A 8 -6.38 -16.30 1.07
N THR A 9 -5.47 -15.60 1.72
CA THR A 9 -5.72 -14.28 2.29
C THR A 9 -4.65 -13.31 1.86
N LEU A 10 -5.08 -12.13 1.40
CA LEU A 10 -4.23 -10.98 1.12
C LEU A 10 -4.51 -9.90 2.18
N VAL A 11 -3.47 -9.47 2.88
CA VAL A 11 -3.57 -8.36 3.82
C VAL A 11 -2.74 -7.20 3.31
N LEU A 12 -3.39 -6.07 3.07
CA LEU A 12 -2.76 -4.82 2.65
C LEU A 12 -2.60 -3.90 3.86
N VAL A 13 -1.42 -3.32 4.03
CA VAL A 13 -1.16 -2.36 5.11
C VAL A 13 -0.40 -1.16 4.55
N ARG A 14 -0.98 0.03 4.66
CA ARG A 14 -0.25 1.26 4.41
C ARG A 14 0.77 1.48 5.53
N HIS A 15 2.00 1.87 5.16
CA HIS A 15 3.05 2.20 6.12
C HIS A 15 2.56 3.18 7.19
N GLY A 16 3.13 3.11 8.39
CA GLY A 16 2.90 4.04 9.48
C GLY A 16 3.27 5.48 9.11
N GLN A 17 2.88 6.46 9.92
CA GLN A 17 3.18 7.87 9.67
C GLN A 17 4.69 8.07 9.49
N SER A 18 5.11 8.63 8.35
CA SER A 18 6.50 9.05 8.11
C SER A 18 6.75 10.48 8.59
N GLN A 19 8.04 10.87 8.71
CA GLN A 19 8.43 12.23 9.05
C GLN A 19 7.77 13.26 8.12
N TRP A 20 7.79 13.00 6.80
CA TRP A 20 7.19 13.92 5.84
C TRP A 20 5.66 13.90 5.82
N ASN A 21 5.02 12.80 6.27
CA ASN A 21 3.58 12.85 6.54
C ASN A 21 3.25 13.80 7.69
N LYS A 22 4.05 13.76 8.78
CA LYS A 22 3.90 14.66 9.93
C LYS A 22 4.11 16.13 9.55
N GLU A 23 5.07 16.39 8.68
CA GLU A 23 5.42 17.74 8.20
C GLU A 23 4.50 18.24 7.08
N ASN A 24 3.51 17.45 6.66
CA ASN A 24 2.60 17.76 5.56
C ASN A 24 3.30 17.99 4.22
N LEU A 25 4.39 17.22 3.94
CA LEU A 25 5.13 17.31 2.70
C LEU A 25 4.64 16.28 1.66
N PHE A 26 4.85 16.57 0.38
CA PHE A 26 4.75 15.59 -0.69
C PHE A 26 5.96 14.65 -0.61
N THR A 27 5.72 13.35 -0.46
CA THR A 27 6.81 12.38 -0.23
C THR A 27 7.28 11.70 -1.51
N GLY A 28 6.38 11.02 -2.20
CA GLY A 28 6.75 10.24 -3.40
C GLY A 28 7.82 9.20 -3.12
N TRP A 29 8.83 9.16 -3.96
CA TRP A 29 9.96 8.24 -3.88
C TRP A 29 11.08 8.69 -2.95
N LYS A 30 10.98 9.90 -2.36
CA LYS A 30 11.85 10.28 -1.24
C LYS A 30 11.59 9.33 -0.07
N ASP A 31 12.63 9.08 0.72
CA ASP A 31 12.60 7.97 1.67
C ASP A 31 12.78 8.39 3.14
N PRO A 32 11.91 9.28 3.68
CA PRO A 32 11.90 9.60 5.10
C PRO A 32 11.47 8.40 5.93
N ASP A 33 12.05 8.27 7.13
CA ASP A 33 11.72 7.22 8.08
C ASP A 33 10.34 7.44 8.74
N LEU A 34 9.88 6.42 9.47
CA LEU A 34 8.71 6.49 10.33
C LEU A 34 8.94 7.45 11.50
N THR A 35 7.88 8.11 11.96
CA THR A 35 7.84 8.75 13.27
C THR A 35 7.59 7.72 14.37
N ASP A 36 7.77 8.09 15.65
CA ASP A 36 7.38 7.23 16.78
C ASP A 36 5.91 6.81 16.68
N LYS A 37 5.03 7.75 16.29
CA LYS A 37 3.63 7.44 16.00
C LYS A 37 3.49 6.41 14.88
N GLY A 38 4.28 6.51 13.83
CA GLY A 38 4.27 5.54 12.72
C GLY A 38 4.74 4.15 13.14
N VAL A 39 5.73 4.08 14.03
CA VAL A 39 6.16 2.82 14.67
C VAL A 39 5.03 2.21 15.50
N ASP A 40 4.36 3.01 16.33
CA ASP A 40 3.20 2.56 17.12
C ASP A 40 2.03 2.11 16.24
N GLU A 41 1.79 2.77 15.11
CA GLU A 41 0.77 2.37 14.14
C GLU A 41 1.09 1.01 13.52
N ALA A 42 2.35 0.74 13.17
CA ALA A 42 2.80 -0.55 12.65
C ALA A 42 2.66 -1.67 13.70
N ILE A 43 3.05 -1.42 14.94
CA ILE A 43 2.89 -2.35 16.06
C ILE A 43 1.41 -2.68 16.29
N ARG A 44 0.54 -1.67 16.31
CA ARG A 44 -0.91 -1.88 16.42
C ARG A 44 -1.49 -2.68 15.26
N ALA A 45 -0.99 -2.45 14.03
CA ALA A 45 -1.37 -3.26 12.87
C ALA A 45 -1.02 -4.74 13.09
N GLY A 46 0.20 -5.03 13.55
CA GLY A 46 0.64 -6.38 13.88
C GLY A 46 -0.24 -7.04 14.94
N LYS A 47 -0.58 -6.33 16.02
CA LYS A 47 -1.49 -6.82 17.06
C LYS A 47 -2.89 -7.13 16.53
N LYS A 48 -3.46 -6.25 15.68
CA LYS A 48 -4.76 -6.50 15.05
C LYS A 48 -4.72 -7.72 14.14
N ILE A 49 -3.69 -7.86 13.31
CA ILE A 49 -3.52 -9.02 12.42
C ILE A 49 -3.37 -10.30 13.25
N LYS A 50 -2.61 -10.29 14.33
CA LYS A 50 -2.44 -11.43 15.22
C LYS A 50 -3.76 -11.97 15.76
N GLN A 51 -4.73 -11.09 16.06
CA GLN A 51 -6.06 -11.48 16.54
C GLN A 51 -6.90 -12.21 15.48
N THR A 52 -6.54 -12.11 14.20
CA THR A 52 -7.25 -12.81 13.11
C THR A 52 -6.81 -14.25 12.95
N ASN A 53 -5.74 -14.68 13.62
CA ASN A 53 -5.09 -15.99 13.48
C ASN A 53 -4.66 -16.33 12.05
N ILE A 54 -4.43 -15.31 11.19
CA ILE A 54 -3.88 -15.51 9.85
C ILE A 54 -2.37 -15.76 10.00
N SER A 55 -1.90 -16.90 9.48
CA SER A 55 -0.47 -17.18 9.32
C SER A 55 -0.06 -16.86 7.90
N PHE A 56 0.94 -15.99 7.73
CA PHE A 56 1.44 -15.59 6.40
C PHE A 56 2.54 -16.50 5.92
N ASP A 57 2.58 -16.70 4.61
CA ASP A 57 3.62 -17.46 3.91
C ASP A 57 4.66 -16.52 3.26
N LEU A 58 4.23 -15.34 2.80
CA LEU A 58 5.07 -14.38 2.09
C LEU A 58 4.74 -12.94 2.49
N HIS A 59 5.77 -12.07 2.44
CA HIS A 59 5.63 -10.63 2.57
C HIS A 59 6.18 -9.92 1.33
N PHE A 60 5.39 -9.01 0.77
CA PHE A 60 5.81 -8.12 -0.30
C PHE A 60 5.82 -6.67 0.17
N THR A 61 6.85 -5.92 -0.21
CA THR A 61 6.97 -4.52 0.18
C THR A 61 7.67 -3.70 -0.90
N SER A 62 7.64 -2.39 -0.77
CA SER A 62 8.33 -1.48 -1.68
C SER A 62 9.82 -1.37 -1.38
N LYS A 63 10.56 -0.65 -2.23
CA LYS A 63 11.96 -0.28 -1.99
C LYS A 63 12.14 0.86 -0.98
N LEU A 64 11.06 1.37 -0.37
CA LEU A 64 11.10 2.51 0.54
C LEU A 64 11.04 2.04 2.01
N GLN A 65 12.03 2.49 2.81
CA GLN A 65 12.25 2.00 4.18
C GLN A 65 11.02 2.08 5.09
N ARG A 66 10.17 3.11 4.94
CA ARG A 66 8.96 3.26 5.77
C ARG A 66 7.98 2.11 5.61
N ALA A 67 7.87 1.52 4.41
CA ALA A 67 7.03 0.36 4.15
C ALA A 67 7.70 -0.93 4.64
N GLN A 68 8.99 -1.09 4.38
CA GLN A 68 9.81 -2.23 4.86
C GLN A 68 9.78 -2.31 6.39
N LYS A 69 10.04 -1.20 7.06
CA LYS A 69 10.03 -1.09 8.53
C LYS A 69 8.64 -1.38 9.12
N THR A 70 7.58 -0.93 8.43
CA THR A 70 6.20 -1.27 8.85
C THR A 70 5.97 -2.77 8.79
N GLY A 71 6.33 -3.45 7.68
CA GLY A 71 6.21 -4.90 7.54
C GLY A 71 7.04 -5.66 8.58
N SER A 72 8.28 -5.26 8.79
CA SER A 72 9.17 -5.85 9.81
C SER A 72 8.59 -5.74 11.23
N LEU A 73 8.02 -4.58 11.60
CA LEU A 73 7.37 -4.40 12.90
C LEU A 73 6.12 -5.27 13.05
N ILE A 74 5.33 -5.43 11.97
CA ILE A 74 4.18 -6.35 11.96
C ILE A 74 4.66 -7.79 12.20
N MET A 75 5.66 -8.27 11.47
CA MET A 75 6.18 -9.63 11.62
C MET A 75 6.74 -9.88 13.02
N LYS A 76 7.43 -8.88 13.62
CA LYS A 76 7.91 -8.95 15.00
C LYS A 76 6.75 -9.16 16.00
N GLU A 77 5.61 -8.48 15.80
CA GLU A 77 4.41 -8.70 16.65
C GLU A 77 3.76 -10.07 16.43
N LEU A 78 3.83 -10.60 15.21
CA LEU A 78 3.34 -11.95 14.91
C LEU A 78 4.23 -13.02 15.55
N GLY A 79 5.51 -12.74 15.75
CA GLY A 79 6.47 -13.61 16.42
C GLY A 79 7.15 -14.64 15.51
N TYR A 80 7.15 -14.41 14.20
CA TYR A 80 7.85 -15.21 13.21
C TYR A 80 8.30 -14.37 12.02
N ASP A 81 9.34 -14.83 11.33
CA ASP A 81 9.83 -14.25 10.09
C ASP A 81 9.33 -15.04 8.88
N ILE A 82 9.12 -14.35 7.78
CA ILE A 82 8.73 -14.91 6.48
C ILE A 82 9.58 -14.27 5.37
N ASP A 83 9.65 -14.95 4.24
CA ASP A 83 10.35 -14.43 3.07
C ASP A 83 9.76 -13.10 2.63
N THR A 84 10.62 -12.08 2.53
CA THR A 84 10.26 -10.72 2.16
C THR A 84 10.82 -10.37 0.80
N PHE A 85 9.93 -9.93 -0.11
CA PHE A 85 10.25 -9.50 -1.45
C PHE A 85 10.03 -8.00 -1.61
N GLU A 86 11.10 -7.30 -1.95
CA GLU A 86 11.09 -5.86 -2.14
C GLU A 86 11.09 -5.52 -3.63
N ASN A 87 10.14 -4.69 -4.07
CA ASN A 87 10.09 -4.24 -5.45
C ASN A 87 9.63 -2.79 -5.56
N GLU A 88 10.28 -2.03 -6.45
CA GLU A 88 9.92 -0.62 -6.72
C GLU A 88 8.52 -0.48 -7.35
N ALA A 89 7.98 -1.52 -7.98
CA ALA A 89 6.61 -1.53 -8.47
C ALA A 89 5.60 -1.22 -7.36
N LEU A 90 5.92 -1.52 -6.08
CA LEU A 90 5.09 -1.20 -4.93
C LEU A 90 5.42 0.15 -4.29
N ASN A 91 6.35 0.95 -4.84
CA ASN A 91 6.66 2.28 -4.34
C ASN A 91 5.43 3.19 -4.35
N GLU A 92 5.48 4.26 -3.54
CA GLU A 92 4.49 5.33 -3.57
C GLU A 92 4.47 5.99 -4.95
N ARG A 93 3.36 6.62 -5.32
CA ARG A 93 3.27 7.48 -6.49
C ARG A 93 4.37 8.53 -6.45
N ASP A 94 5.10 8.70 -7.54
CA ASP A 94 6.08 9.78 -7.65
C ASP A 94 5.37 11.13 -7.75
N TYR A 95 5.81 12.08 -6.94
CA TYR A 95 5.28 13.44 -6.97
C TYR A 95 6.12 14.40 -7.80
N GLY A 96 7.20 13.92 -8.45
CA GLY A 96 8.06 14.71 -9.33
C GLY A 96 8.54 15.99 -8.65
N ASP A 97 8.32 17.13 -9.30
CA ASP A 97 8.76 18.46 -8.82
C ASP A 97 8.08 18.91 -7.51
N LEU A 98 7.00 18.26 -7.11
CA LEU A 98 6.34 18.55 -5.84
C LEU A 98 7.00 17.86 -4.65
N ALA A 99 7.86 16.84 -4.87
CA ALA A 99 8.47 16.09 -3.79
C ALA A 99 9.29 16.99 -2.85
N GLY A 100 9.01 16.93 -1.56
CA GLY A 100 9.63 17.77 -0.52
C GLY A 100 8.92 19.11 -0.29
N LEU A 101 7.98 19.51 -1.13
CA LEU A 101 7.21 20.72 -0.91
C LEU A 101 6.11 20.52 0.12
N ASN A 102 5.89 21.55 0.95
CA ASN A 102 4.76 21.55 1.87
C ASN A 102 3.45 21.74 1.08
N LYS A 103 2.43 20.92 1.41
CA LYS A 103 1.18 20.90 0.66
C LYS A 103 0.39 22.20 0.74
N ASP A 104 0.50 22.93 1.88
CA ASP A 104 -0.18 24.21 2.04
C ASP A 104 0.57 25.33 1.30
N ALA A 105 1.90 25.30 1.29
CA ALA A 105 2.71 26.18 0.47
C ALA A 105 2.47 25.96 -1.04
N ALA A 106 2.34 24.71 -1.45
CA ALA A 106 1.98 24.37 -2.83
C ALA A 106 0.61 24.94 -3.22
N ARG A 107 -0.41 24.82 -2.34
CA ARG A 107 -1.74 25.41 -2.56
C ARG A 107 -1.69 26.94 -2.69
N LYS A 108 -0.87 27.60 -1.88
CA LYS A 108 -0.67 29.04 -1.97
C LYS A 108 -0.01 29.45 -3.30
N LYS A 109 0.91 28.61 -3.80
CA LYS A 109 1.66 28.91 -5.03
C LYS A 109 0.87 28.63 -6.31
N TRP A 110 0.15 27.50 -6.39
CA TRP A 110 -0.52 27.05 -7.63
C TRP A 110 -2.05 27.03 -7.55
N GLY A 111 -2.62 27.41 -6.41
CA GLY A 111 -4.06 27.35 -6.17
C GLY A 111 -4.55 25.99 -5.68
N ASN A 112 -5.68 26.02 -4.95
CA ASN A 112 -6.27 24.80 -4.38
C ASN A 112 -6.69 23.79 -5.44
N GLU A 113 -7.31 24.24 -6.51
CA GLU A 113 -7.83 23.40 -7.59
C GLU A 113 -6.71 22.66 -8.29
N GLN A 114 -5.62 23.35 -8.67
CA GLN A 114 -4.50 22.71 -9.36
C GLN A 114 -3.82 21.67 -8.47
N VAL A 115 -3.57 21.99 -7.20
CA VAL A 115 -2.98 21.03 -6.25
C VAL A 115 -3.94 19.88 -5.96
N HIS A 116 -5.24 20.13 -5.92
CA HIS A 116 -6.25 19.08 -5.80
C HIS A 116 -6.22 18.14 -7.01
N MET A 117 -6.17 18.68 -8.22
CA MET A 117 -6.05 17.90 -9.45
C MET A 117 -4.82 16.97 -9.40
N TRP A 118 -3.63 17.49 -9.09
CA TRP A 118 -2.43 16.67 -8.97
C TRP A 118 -2.51 15.59 -7.89
N ARG A 119 -3.28 15.82 -6.85
CA ARG A 119 -3.40 14.88 -5.72
C ARG A 119 -4.53 13.86 -5.89
N ARG A 120 -5.60 14.22 -6.56
CA ARG A 120 -6.89 13.53 -6.56
C ARG A 120 -7.47 13.27 -7.94
N SER A 121 -6.76 13.56 -9.02
CA SER A 121 -7.12 13.07 -10.33
C SER A 121 -6.53 11.68 -10.56
N TYR A 122 -7.28 10.82 -11.24
CA TYR A 122 -6.78 9.52 -11.66
C TYR A 122 -5.74 9.62 -12.77
N GLU A 123 -5.94 10.55 -13.73
CA GLU A 123 -5.12 10.65 -14.94
C GLU A 123 -4.12 11.80 -14.94
N THR A 124 -4.35 12.87 -14.15
CA THR A 124 -3.51 14.07 -14.21
C THR A 124 -2.30 13.96 -13.28
N PRO A 125 -1.07 13.83 -13.81
CA PRO A 125 0.14 13.79 -12.99
C PRO A 125 0.55 15.20 -12.52
N PRO A 126 1.29 15.32 -11.41
CA PRO A 126 2.07 16.51 -11.13
C PRO A 126 3.24 16.63 -12.11
N PRO A 127 3.83 17.84 -12.29
CA PRO A 127 5.01 18.02 -13.15
C PRO A 127 6.16 17.07 -12.79
N GLY A 128 6.64 16.32 -13.77
CA GLY A 128 7.73 15.37 -13.59
C GLY A 128 7.38 14.12 -12.74
N GLY A 129 6.11 13.94 -12.39
CA GLY A 129 5.68 12.83 -11.52
C GLY A 129 4.64 11.88 -12.17
N GLU A 130 4.02 11.06 -11.35
CA GLU A 130 3.02 10.06 -11.75
C GLU A 130 1.59 10.51 -11.43
N SER A 131 0.65 10.18 -12.30
CA SER A 131 -0.77 10.07 -11.96
C SER A 131 -1.04 8.77 -11.18
N LEU A 132 -2.24 8.59 -10.64
CA LEU A 132 -2.62 7.29 -10.06
C LEU A 132 -2.68 6.20 -11.15
N LYS A 133 -3.06 6.56 -12.38
CA LYS A 133 -3.05 5.67 -13.55
C LYS A 133 -1.63 5.16 -13.83
N ASN A 134 -0.63 6.05 -13.87
CA ASN A 134 0.77 5.64 -14.07
C ASN A 134 1.26 4.75 -12.92
N THR A 135 0.88 5.04 -11.69
CA THR A 135 1.18 4.17 -10.55
C THR A 135 0.55 2.79 -10.75
N ALA A 136 -0.70 2.71 -11.20
CA ALA A 136 -1.37 1.43 -11.48
C ALA A 136 -0.72 0.65 -12.63
N GLU A 137 -0.24 1.33 -13.67
CA GLU A 137 0.46 0.73 -14.83
C GLU A 137 1.75 -0.04 -14.44
N ARG A 138 2.37 0.25 -13.27
CA ARG A 138 3.50 -0.52 -12.75
C ARG A 138 3.13 -1.48 -11.63
N VAL A 139 2.14 -1.12 -10.80
CA VAL A 139 1.71 -1.95 -9.68
C VAL A 139 0.97 -3.20 -10.15
N LEU A 140 0.05 -3.04 -11.12
CA LEU A 140 -0.83 -4.14 -11.51
C LEU A 140 -0.10 -5.27 -12.25
N PRO A 141 0.80 -5.03 -13.21
CA PRO A 141 1.59 -6.11 -13.79
C PRO A 141 2.40 -6.89 -12.75
N TYR A 142 3.04 -6.19 -11.81
CA TYR A 142 3.77 -6.86 -10.72
C TYR A 142 2.84 -7.69 -9.83
N PHE A 143 1.65 -7.19 -9.53
CA PHE A 143 0.66 -7.95 -8.78
C PHE A 143 0.22 -9.20 -9.54
N GLU A 144 -0.15 -9.06 -10.82
CA GLU A 144 -0.67 -10.15 -11.65
C GLU A 144 0.38 -11.24 -11.95
N GLU A 145 1.63 -10.84 -12.16
CA GLU A 145 2.70 -11.76 -12.54
C GLU A 145 3.41 -12.41 -11.35
N ILE A 146 3.49 -11.72 -10.21
CA ILE A 146 4.30 -12.16 -9.07
C ILE A 146 3.45 -12.50 -7.83
N ILE A 147 2.54 -11.60 -7.42
CA ILE A 147 1.80 -11.78 -6.15
C ILE A 147 0.58 -12.68 -6.35
N TYR A 148 -0.17 -12.45 -7.39
CA TYR A 148 -1.42 -13.17 -7.66
C TYR A 148 -1.25 -14.68 -7.85
N PRO A 149 -0.20 -15.20 -8.55
CA PRO A 149 0.06 -16.63 -8.63
C PRO A 149 0.30 -17.27 -7.26
N GLU A 150 0.96 -16.57 -6.33
CA GLU A 150 1.21 -17.08 -4.99
C GLU A 150 -0.08 -17.18 -4.16
N LEU A 151 -1.00 -16.21 -4.34
CA LEU A 151 -2.34 -16.31 -3.77
C LEU A 151 -3.11 -17.51 -4.35
N ARG A 152 -3.01 -17.76 -5.65
CA ARG A 152 -3.62 -18.93 -6.31
C ARG A 152 -3.02 -20.25 -5.83
N ASN A 153 -1.77 -20.24 -5.40
CA ASN A 153 -1.10 -21.36 -4.73
C ASN A 153 -1.51 -21.49 -3.25
N GLN A 154 -2.62 -20.84 -2.84
CA GLN A 154 -3.21 -20.91 -1.50
C GLN A 154 -2.30 -20.36 -0.38
N LYS A 155 -1.38 -19.45 -0.72
CA LYS A 155 -0.56 -18.74 0.24
C LYS A 155 -1.30 -17.53 0.81
N ASN A 156 -1.10 -17.27 2.09
CA ASN A 156 -1.50 -16.02 2.74
C ASN A 156 -0.37 -14.99 2.60
N ILE A 157 -0.72 -13.82 2.12
CA ILE A 157 0.25 -12.80 1.74
C ILE A 157 0.01 -11.50 2.52
N LEU A 158 1.10 -10.96 3.08
CA LEU A 158 1.15 -9.60 3.62
C LEU A 158 1.75 -8.67 2.57
N VAL A 159 1.13 -7.52 2.33
CA VAL A 159 1.69 -6.42 1.53
C VAL A 159 1.77 -5.17 2.38
N SER A 160 2.97 -4.67 2.66
CA SER A 160 3.18 -3.37 3.28
C SER A 160 3.67 -2.37 2.24
N ALA A 161 2.85 -1.35 1.95
CA ALA A 161 3.11 -0.42 0.86
C ALA A 161 2.58 1.00 1.15
N HIS A 162 2.10 1.72 0.15
CA HIS A 162 1.80 3.14 0.23
C HIS A 162 0.37 3.46 -0.21
N GLY A 163 -0.06 4.71 0.07
CA GLY A 163 -1.42 5.12 -0.22
C GLY A 163 -1.85 4.93 -1.68
N ASN A 164 -1.02 5.31 -2.64
CA ASN A 164 -1.41 5.20 -4.04
C ASN A 164 -1.12 3.82 -4.66
N SER A 165 -0.04 3.13 -4.29
CA SER A 165 0.16 1.76 -4.72
C SER A 165 -0.92 0.82 -4.20
N LEU A 166 -1.38 1.00 -2.95
CA LEU A 166 -2.51 0.23 -2.41
C LEU A 166 -3.84 0.62 -3.06
N ARG A 167 -4.06 1.90 -3.42
CA ARG A 167 -5.24 2.28 -4.20
C ARG A 167 -5.29 1.55 -5.54
N ALA A 168 -4.17 1.41 -6.24
CA ALA A 168 -4.12 0.66 -7.48
C ALA A 168 -4.57 -0.81 -7.28
N LEU A 169 -4.09 -1.47 -6.23
CA LEU A 169 -4.51 -2.83 -5.89
C LEU A 169 -5.99 -2.92 -5.51
N ILE A 170 -6.48 -2.01 -4.67
CA ILE A 170 -7.88 -1.98 -4.23
C ILE A 170 -8.81 -1.73 -5.41
N MET A 171 -8.46 -0.79 -6.30
CA MET A 171 -9.21 -0.51 -7.52
C MET A 171 -9.38 -1.77 -8.38
N TYR A 172 -8.30 -2.54 -8.55
CA TYR A 172 -8.31 -3.79 -9.30
C TYR A 172 -9.17 -4.87 -8.61
N LEU A 173 -8.96 -5.09 -7.32
CA LEU A 173 -9.61 -6.14 -6.54
C LEU A 173 -11.12 -5.90 -6.39
N GLU A 174 -11.51 -4.66 -6.12
CA GLU A 174 -12.90 -4.26 -5.87
C GLU A 174 -13.62 -3.75 -7.13
N LYS A 175 -12.92 -3.69 -8.28
CA LYS A 175 -13.45 -3.19 -9.56
C LYS A 175 -14.01 -1.76 -9.45
N ILE A 176 -13.34 -0.92 -8.66
CA ILE A 176 -13.71 0.49 -8.45
C ILE A 176 -13.20 1.33 -9.63
N SER A 177 -14.00 2.33 -10.05
CA SER A 177 -13.59 3.25 -11.10
C SER A 177 -12.46 4.21 -10.66
N GLY A 178 -11.77 4.82 -11.63
CA GLY A 178 -10.75 5.84 -11.36
C GLY A 178 -11.29 7.03 -10.57
N ASP A 179 -12.52 7.45 -10.81
CA ASP A 179 -13.17 8.58 -10.12
C ASP A 179 -13.55 8.24 -8.67
N GLU A 180 -13.84 6.98 -8.39
CA GLU A 180 -14.17 6.53 -7.04
C GLU A 180 -12.92 6.25 -6.20
N ILE A 181 -11.91 5.60 -6.79
CA ILE A 181 -10.71 5.20 -6.04
C ILE A 181 -9.92 6.40 -5.50
N VAL A 182 -9.94 7.54 -6.19
CA VAL A 182 -9.24 8.76 -5.72
C VAL A 182 -9.86 9.35 -4.45
N LYS A 183 -11.12 9.01 -4.14
CA LYS A 183 -11.83 9.42 -2.92
C LYS A 183 -11.52 8.52 -1.72
N LEU A 184 -11.05 7.30 -1.97
CA LEU A 184 -10.75 6.34 -0.92
C LEU A 184 -9.58 6.84 -0.05
N GLU A 185 -9.78 6.93 1.25
CA GLU A 185 -8.72 7.21 2.22
C GLU A 185 -8.24 5.90 2.85
N ILE A 186 -6.95 5.65 2.76
CA ILE A 186 -6.30 4.48 3.38
C ILE A 186 -5.52 4.99 4.59
N ALA A 187 -5.98 4.66 5.78
CA ALA A 187 -5.32 5.06 7.02
C ALA A 187 -3.96 4.35 7.20
N THR A 188 -2.98 5.03 7.79
CA THR A 188 -1.68 4.46 8.14
C THR A 188 -1.82 3.36 9.18
N GLY A 189 -1.12 2.23 8.99
CA GLY A 189 -1.12 1.12 9.93
C GLY A 189 -2.49 0.43 10.15
N GLN A 190 -3.42 0.58 9.20
CA GLN A 190 -4.71 -0.10 9.27
C GLN A 190 -4.71 -1.27 8.27
N PRO A 191 -4.85 -2.53 8.74
CA PRO A 191 -4.95 -3.70 7.85
C PRO A 191 -6.26 -3.70 7.08
N ILE A 192 -6.18 -4.02 5.79
CA ILE A 192 -7.31 -4.31 4.89
C ILE A 192 -7.16 -5.78 4.48
N ILE A 193 -8.19 -6.58 4.71
CA ILE A 193 -8.11 -8.05 4.56
C ILE A 193 -9.03 -8.48 3.43
N TYR A 194 -8.45 -9.16 2.45
CA TYR A 194 -9.14 -9.82 1.35
C TYR A 194 -9.01 -11.33 1.50
N LYS A 195 -10.13 -12.04 1.46
CA LYS A 195 -10.16 -13.50 1.46
C LYS A 195 -10.63 -13.99 0.09
N PHE A 196 -9.99 -15.03 -0.40
CA PHE A 196 -10.34 -15.65 -1.67
C PHE A 196 -10.80 -17.07 -1.42
N ASP A 197 -11.89 -17.45 -2.06
CA ASP A 197 -12.37 -18.82 -2.03
C ASP A 197 -11.57 -19.74 -2.99
N ASN A 198 -12.01 -20.98 -3.14
CA ASN A 198 -11.36 -21.98 -3.98
C ASN A 198 -11.45 -21.66 -5.49
N ASP A 199 -12.44 -20.89 -5.90
CA ASP A 199 -12.63 -20.44 -7.27
C ASP A 199 -11.98 -19.06 -7.49
N PHE A 200 -11.21 -18.61 -6.49
CA PHE A 200 -10.48 -17.35 -6.48
C PHE A 200 -11.39 -16.11 -6.60
N GLN A 201 -12.58 -16.20 -6.06
CA GLN A 201 -13.48 -15.06 -5.89
C GLN A 201 -13.26 -14.42 -4.52
N LEU A 202 -13.40 -13.10 -4.46
CA LEU A 202 -13.38 -12.39 -3.18
C LEU A 202 -14.58 -12.83 -2.33
N VAL A 203 -14.27 -13.27 -1.11
CA VAL A 203 -15.26 -13.57 -0.08
C VAL A 203 -15.30 -12.36 0.86
N THR A 204 -16.44 -11.68 0.90
CA THR A 204 -16.68 -10.53 1.80
C THR A 204 -16.89 -10.97 3.24
#